data_182445b532c76835733f8a8c0b3bf749
#
_entry.id   182445b532c76835733f8a8c0b3bf749
#
_cell.length_a   1.000
_cell.length_b   1.000
_cell.length_c   1.000
_cell.angle_alpha   90.00
_cell.angle_beta   90.00
_cell.angle_gamma   90.00
#
_symmetry.space_group_name_H-M   'P 1'
#
loop_
_entity.id
_entity.type
_entity.pdbx_description
1 polymer ?
#
loop_
_entity_poly.entity_id
_entity_poly.type
_entity_poly.pdbx_seq_one_letter_code
_entity_poly.pdbx_strand_id
1 'polypeptide(L)'
;MSEIIENIKNIRRSKGISQESIAYDLGIDYSTYGKIERGQISLTVDRLEKIAKILQVSTEEIYMWDRQSGGKDSENEKIRLEYYKHLSEIEHLKLELELAKQQISDKEKIIKLLEEAKKG
;
A
#
# COMPACT_ATOMS: atom_id res chain seq x y z
N MET A 1 -6.85 6.44 -8.00
CA MET A 1 -5.48 6.08 -8.44
C MET A 1 -4.86 7.09 -9.41
N SER A 2 -5.65 7.79 -10.20
CA SER A 2 -5.09 8.79 -11.13
C SER A 2 -4.34 9.93 -10.42
N GLU A 3 -4.82 10.35 -9.27
CA GLU A 3 -4.14 11.36 -8.46
C GLU A 3 -2.81 10.86 -7.90
N ILE A 4 -2.76 9.59 -7.51
CA ILE A 4 -1.53 8.97 -7.01
C ILE A 4 -0.50 8.88 -8.13
N ILE A 5 -0.91 8.50 -9.32
CA ILE A 5 -0.04 8.42 -10.48
C ILE A 5 0.53 9.79 -10.83
N GLU A 6 -0.31 10.81 -10.80
CA GLU A 6 0.13 12.19 -11.04
C GLU A 6 1.13 12.65 -9.97
N ASN A 7 0.88 12.29 -8.73
CA ASN A 7 1.79 12.60 -7.63
C ASN A 7 3.16 11.92 -7.82
N ILE A 8 3.16 10.65 -8.19
CA ILE A 8 4.40 9.91 -8.49
C ILE A 8 5.19 10.63 -9.57
N LYS A 9 4.53 11.02 -10.64
CA LYS A 9 5.15 11.72 -11.76
C LYS A 9 5.77 13.04 -11.31
N ASN A 10 5.05 13.81 -10.49
CA ASN A 10 5.53 15.09 -9.98
C ASN A 10 6.72 14.92 -9.05
N ILE A 11 6.68 13.95 -8.15
CA ILE A 11 7.79 13.65 -7.26
C ILE A 11 9.02 13.21 -8.05
N ARG A 12 8.82 12.32 -9.01
CA ARG A 12 9.90 11.84 -9.88
C ARG A 12 10.60 13.00 -10.58
N ARG A 13 9.80 13.88 -11.19
CA ARG A 13 10.33 15.06 -11.89
C ARG A 13 11.05 16.01 -10.95
N SER A 14 10.51 16.24 -9.78
CA SER A 14 11.14 17.13 -8.80
C SER A 14 12.49 16.61 -8.34
N LYS A 15 12.68 15.30 -8.35
CA LYS A 15 13.95 14.67 -7.97
C LYS A 15 14.89 14.44 -9.15
N GLY A 16 14.47 14.82 -10.35
CA GLY A 16 15.29 14.64 -11.55
C GLY A 16 15.48 13.21 -11.99
N ILE A 17 14.57 12.31 -11.60
CA ILE A 17 14.66 10.89 -11.92
C ILE A 17 13.90 10.64 -13.23
N SER A 18 14.54 9.93 -14.17
CA SER A 18 13.92 9.60 -15.44
C SER A 18 12.98 8.41 -15.32
N GLN A 19 12.04 8.28 -16.24
CA GLN A 19 11.19 7.10 -16.36
C GLN A 19 12.02 5.83 -16.58
N GLU A 20 13.08 5.93 -17.36
CA GLU A 20 13.99 4.81 -17.63
C GLU A 20 14.64 4.31 -16.35
N SER A 21 15.08 5.23 -15.51
CA SER A 21 15.74 4.89 -14.26
C SER A 21 14.80 4.15 -13.31
N ILE A 22 13.56 4.62 -13.18
CA ILE A 22 12.57 3.93 -12.33
C ILE A 22 12.23 2.57 -12.91
N ALA A 23 12.03 2.48 -14.22
CA ALA A 23 11.72 1.21 -14.87
C ALA A 23 12.82 0.18 -14.63
N TYR A 24 14.07 0.60 -14.76
CA TYR A 24 15.23 -0.25 -14.50
C TYR A 24 15.21 -0.78 -13.05
N ASP A 25 15.00 0.11 -12.10
CA ASP A 25 15.00 -0.25 -10.68
C ASP A 25 13.81 -1.15 -10.31
N LEU A 26 12.68 -1.00 -11.03
CA LEU A 26 11.51 -1.87 -10.85
C LEU A 26 11.65 -3.22 -11.55
N GLY A 27 12.62 -3.35 -12.43
CA GLY A 27 12.79 -4.56 -13.23
C GLY A 27 11.74 -4.73 -14.33
N ILE A 28 11.21 -3.63 -14.86
CA ILE A 28 10.23 -3.65 -15.95
C ILE A 28 10.72 -2.81 -17.12
N ASP A 29 10.06 -2.98 -18.28
CA ASP A 29 10.41 -2.23 -19.47
C ASP A 29 10.05 -0.76 -19.31
N TYR A 30 10.84 0.10 -19.94
CA TYR A 30 10.56 1.53 -20.01
C TYR A 30 9.16 1.81 -20.55
N SER A 31 8.74 1.11 -21.61
CA SER A 31 7.40 1.27 -22.17
C SER A 31 6.31 0.89 -21.21
N THR A 32 6.52 -0.15 -20.40
CA THR A 32 5.57 -0.59 -19.38
C THR A 32 5.45 0.46 -18.29
N TYR A 33 6.55 1.00 -17.82
CA TYR A 33 6.50 2.07 -16.81
C TYR A 33 5.78 3.31 -17.35
N GLY A 34 6.07 3.70 -18.59
CA GLY A 34 5.38 4.82 -19.24
C GLY A 34 3.86 4.61 -19.29
N LYS A 35 3.41 3.39 -19.54
CA LYS A 35 1.98 3.06 -19.53
C LYS A 35 1.37 3.20 -18.13
N ILE A 36 2.13 2.88 -17.09
CA ILE A 36 1.67 3.09 -15.71
C ILE A 36 1.46 4.58 -15.44
N GLU A 37 2.41 5.42 -15.82
CA GLU A 37 2.29 6.86 -15.61
C GLU A 37 1.18 7.51 -16.45
N ARG A 38 0.81 6.89 -17.56
CA ARG A 38 -0.32 7.36 -18.39
C ARG A 38 -1.66 6.78 -17.97
N GLY A 39 -1.66 5.93 -16.95
CA GLY A 39 -2.89 5.30 -16.47
C GLY A 39 -3.41 4.18 -17.36
N GLN A 40 -2.61 3.68 -18.30
CA GLN A 40 -3.00 2.61 -19.21
C GLN A 40 -2.85 1.22 -18.60
N ILE A 41 -2.00 1.10 -17.60
CA ILE A 41 -1.80 -0.12 -16.82
C ILE A 41 -2.06 0.23 -15.36
N SER A 42 -2.81 -0.63 -14.67
CA SER A 42 -3.13 -0.43 -13.25
C SER A 42 -1.88 -0.44 -12.38
N LEU A 43 -1.83 0.49 -11.44
CA LEU A 43 -0.80 0.54 -10.43
C LEU A 43 -1.21 -0.36 -9.27
N THR A 44 -0.42 -1.40 -9.00
CA THR A 44 -0.69 -2.29 -7.88
C THR A 44 -0.07 -1.71 -6.61
N VAL A 45 -0.57 -2.15 -5.44
CA VAL A 45 -0.02 -1.74 -4.15
C VAL A 45 1.46 -2.14 -4.04
N ASP A 46 1.80 -3.33 -4.51
CA ASP A 46 3.19 -3.80 -4.51
C ASP A 46 4.11 -2.87 -5.31
N ARG A 47 3.68 -2.47 -6.51
CA ARG A 47 4.45 -1.53 -7.33
C ARG A 47 4.52 -0.15 -6.70
N LEU A 48 3.44 0.31 -6.09
CA LEU A 48 3.44 1.59 -5.39
C LEU A 48 4.48 1.61 -4.27
N GLU A 49 4.54 0.55 -3.47
CA GLU A 49 5.52 0.43 -2.40
C GLU A 49 6.95 0.44 -2.93
N LYS A 50 7.20 -0.26 -4.02
CA LYS A 50 8.52 -0.29 -4.66
C LYS A 50 8.92 1.06 -5.23
N ILE A 51 7.97 1.75 -5.88
CA ILE A 51 8.20 3.08 -6.42
C ILE A 51 8.53 4.07 -5.30
N ALA A 52 7.79 3.98 -4.18
CA ALA A 52 8.05 4.84 -3.02
C ALA A 52 9.49 4.66 -2.52
N LYS A 53 9.97 3.43 -2.43
CA LYS A 53 11.35 3.15 -2.02
C LYS A 53 12.37 3.75 -3.00
N ILE A 54 12.12 3.60 -4.29
CA ILE A 54 13.01 4.16 -5.32
C ILE A 54 13.05 5.69 -5.23
N LEU A 55 11.92 6.31 -5.02
CA LEU A 55 11.82 7.76 -4.86
C LEU A 55 12.28 8.26 -3.50
N GLN A 56 12.53 7.34 -2.57
CA GLN A 56 12.94 7.66 -1.20
C GLN A 56 11.89 8.51 -0.46
N VAL A 57 10.63 8.15 -0.66
CA VAL A 57 9.49 8.75 0.04
C VAL A 57 8.62 7.64 0.60
N SER A 58 7.75 7.97 1.54
CA SER A 58 6.76 7.02 2.02
C SER A 58 5.57 6.96 1.06
N THR A 59 4.79 5.88 1.12
CA THR A 59 3.54 5.81 0.36
C THR A 59 2.58 6.90 0.80
N GLU A 60 2.61 7.25 2.08
CA GLU A 60 1.83 8.36 2.62
C GLU A 60 2.21 9.68 1.95
N GLU A 61 3.51 9.96 1.82
CA GLU A 61 3.97 11.17 1.16
C GLU A 61 3.50 11.26 -0.29
N ILE A 62 3.48 10.12 -0.99
CA ILE A 62 2.94 10.06 -2.36
C ILE A 62 1.45 10.38 -2.37
N TYR A 63 0.71 9.74 -1.47
CA TYR A 63 -0.74 9.92 -1.37
C TYR A 63 -1.14 11.37 -1.12
N MET A 64 -0.34 12.06 -0.33
CA MET A 64 -0.64 13.41 0.14
C MET A 64 0.14 14.50 -0.57
N TRP A 65 0.87 14.16 -1.62
CA TRP A 65 1.69 15.13 -2.34
C TRP A 65 0.84 16.27 -2.89
N ASP A 66 1.26 17.49 -2.56
CA ASP A 66 0.64 18.70 -3.09
C ASP A 66 1.72 19.54 -3.77
N ARG A 67 1.54 19.75 -5.06
CA ARG A 67 2.49 20.46 -5.90
C ARG A 67 2.66 21.93 -5.50
N GLN A 68 1.61 22.55 -4.98
CA GLN A 68 1.62 23.99 -4.71
C GLN A 68 2.15 24.33 -3.34
N SER A 69 1.91 23.48 -2.36
CA SER A 69 2.26 23.73 -0.97
C SER A 69 3.32 22.79 -0.40
N GLY A 70 3.85 21.88 -1.24
CA GLY A 70 4.76 20.86 -0.75
C GLY A 70 4.11 19.90 0.23
N GLY A 71 2.81 19.75 0.14
CA GLY A 71 2.07 18.82 0.97
C GLY A 71 1.65 19.37 2.33
N LYS A 72 1.65 20.69 2.52
CA LYS A 72 1.46 21.31 3.84
C LYS A 72 0.23 22.20 3.97
N ASP A 73 -0.84 22.02 3.21
CA ASP A 73 -2.03 22.80 3.47
C ASP A 73 -2.96 22.06 4.45
N SER A 74 -3.98 22.79 4.93
CA SER A 74 -4.90 22.25 5.93
C SER A 74 -5.76 21.10 5.43
N GLU A 75 -6.00 21.04 4.15
CA GLU A 75 -6.76 19.96 3.52
C GLU A 75 -5.94 18.67 3.50
N ASN A 76 -4.65 18.79 3.18
CA ASN A 76 -3.73 17.65 3.23
C ASN A 76 -3.55 17.13 4.64
N GLU A 77 -3.61 18.00 5.64
CA GLU A 77 -3.57 17.58 7.04
C GLU A 77 -4.77 16.72 7.41
N LYS A 78 -5.97 17.07 6.94
CA LYS A 78 -7.17 16.25 7.15
C LYS A 78 -7.06 14.90 6.49
N ILE A 79 -6.56 14.86 5.25
CA ILE A 79 -6.33 13.62 4.51
C ILE A 79 -5.33 12.74 5.25
N ARG A 80 -4.27 13.35 5.80
CA ARG A 80 -3.28 12.64 6.59
C ARG A 80 -3.90 11.95 7.79
N LEU A 81 -4.73 12.67 8.54
CA LEU A 81 -5.38 12.13 9.72
C LEU A 81 -6.31 10.96 9.36
N GLU A 82 -7.06 11.09 8.27
CA GLU A 82 -7.92 10.00 7.79
C GLU A 82 -7.11 8.80 7.33
N TYR A 83 -6.01 9.03 6.65
CA TYR A 83 -5.12 7.97 6.18
C TYR A 83 -4.59 7.15 7.37
N TYR A 84 -4.07 7.82 8.39
CA TYR A 84 -3.56 7.14 9.58
C TYR A 84 -4.67 6.42 10.33
N LYS A 85 -5.85 7.01 10.40
CA LYS A 85 -6.99 6.38 11.03
C LYS A 85 -7.36 5.08 10.32
N HIS A 86 -7.42 5.09 9.00
CA HIS A 86 -7.73 3.90 8.22
C HIS A 86 -6.66 2.83 8.34
N LEU A 87 -5.37 3.23 8.34
CA LEU A 87 -4.29 2.26 8.56
C LEU A 87 -4.42 1.58 9.91
N SER A 88 -4.70 2.35 10.95
CA SER A 88 -4.89 1.82 12.30
C SER A 88 -6.06 0.84 12.35
N GLU A 89 -7.18 1.17 11.70
CA GLU A 89 -8.34 0.28 11.61
C GLU A 89 -8.01 -1.02 10.87
N ILE A 90 -7.27 -0.92 9.76
CA ILE A 90 -6.87 -2.10 9.00
C ILE A 90 -5.98 -3.02 9.83
N GLU A 91 -5.01 -2.47 10.53
CA GLU A 91 -4.14 -3.26 11.40
C GLU A 91 -4.91 -3.93 12.52
N HIS A 92 -5.85 -3.20 13.13
CA HIS A 92 -6.70 -3.73 14.18
C HIS A 92 -7.57 -4.88 13.67
N LEU A 93 -8.17 -4.72 12.49
CA LEU A 93 -8.99 -5.77 11.88
C LEU A 93 -8.16 -7.00 11.49
N LYS A 94 -6.94 -6.80 11.03
CA LYS A 94 -6.02 -7.90 10.73
C LYS A 94 -5.71 -8.71 11.99
N LEU A 95 -5.47 -8.02 13.09
CA LEU A 95 -5.20 -8.68 14.37
C LEU A 95 -6.42 -9.44 14.85
N GLU A 96 -7.61 -8.85 14.79
CA GLU A 96 -8.85 -9.51 15.17
C GLU A 96 -9.08 -10.77 14.32
N LEU A 97 -8.80 -10.69 13.03
CA LEU A 97 -8.94 -11.83 12.13
C LEU A 97 -7.99 -12.96 12.52
N GLU A 98 -6.74 -12.65 12.83
CA GLU A 98 -5.77 -13.67 13.24
C GLU A 98 -6.19 -14.32 14.57
N LEU A 99 -6.68 -13.54 15.52
CA LEU A 99 -7.17 -14.08 16.80
C LEU A 99 -8.39 -14.97 16.58
N ALA A 100 -9.32 -14.57 15.69
CA ALA A 100 -10.48 -15.39 15.37
C ALA A 100 -10.09 -16.72 14.72
N LYS A 101 -9.14 -16.69 13.80
CA LYS A 101 -8.60 -17.90 13.16
C LYS A 101 -7.99 -18.84 14.19
N GLN A 102 -7.24 -18.30 15.14
CA GLN A 102 -6.64 -19.09 16.20
C GLN A 102 -7.70 -19.73 17.09
N GLN A 103 -8.75 -19.00 17.44
CA GLN A 103 -9.86 -19.52 18.24
C GLN A 103 -10.59 -20.66 17.52
N ILE A 104 -10.81 -20.51 16.22
CA ILE A 104 -11.44 -21.56 15.41
C ILE A 104 -10.56 -22.81 15.42
N SER A 105 -9.26 -22.64 15.19
CA SER A 105 -8.31 -23.76 15.22
C SER A 105 -8.32 -24.48 16.55
N ASP A 106 -8.32 -23.72 17.65
CA ASP A 106 -8.33 -24.29 18.98
C ASP A 106 -9.62 -25.08 19.26
N LYS A 107 -10.76 -24.54 18.85
CA LYS A 107 -12.06 -25.20 19.01
C LYS A 107 -12.15 -26.47 18.18
N GLU A 108 -11.60 -26.47 16.97
CA GLU A 108 -11.53 -27.67 16.13
C GLU A 108 -10.72 -28.78 16.79
N LYS A 109 -9.62 -28.42 17.41
CA LYS A 109 -8.80 -29.38 18.17
C LYS A 109 -9.57 -29.98 19.35
N ILE A 110 -10.32 -29.15 20.09
CA ILE A 110 -11.14 -29.61 21.19
C ILE A 110 -12.22 -30.57 20.71
N ILE A 111 -12.92 -30.24 19.63
CA ILE A 111 -13.95 -31.07 19.05
C ILE A 111 -13.38 -32.43 18.65
N LYS A 112 -12.21 -32.43 18.00
CA LYS A 112 -11.54 -33.67 17.62
C LYS A 112 -11.21 -34.54 18.79
N LEU A 113 -10.68 -33.94 19.86
CA LEU A 113 -10.36 -34.68 21.10
C LEU A 113 -11.61 -35.28 21.76
N LEU A 114 -12.71 -34.52 21.76
CA LEU A 114 -13.97 -35.03 22.33
C LEU A 114 -14.55 -36.17 21.48
N GLU A 115 -14.43 -36.09 20.17
CA GLU A 115 -14.87 -37.18 19.28
C GLU A 115 -14.03 -38.44 19.51
N GLU A 116 -12.73 -38.31 19.65
CA GLU A 116 -11.84 -39.42 19.95
C GLU A 116 -12.15 -40.04 21.31
N ALA A 117 -12.47 -39.21 22.29
CA ALA A 117 -12.86 -39.71 23.62
C ALA A 117 -14.15 -40.51 23.59
N LYS A 118 -15.10 -40.15 22.74
CA LYS A 118 -16.36 -40.89 22.57
C LYS A 118 -16.17 -42.24 21.94
N LYS A 119 -15.13 -42.41 21.12
CA LYS A 119 -14.83 -43.67 20.45
C LYS A 119 -14.16 -44.70 21.36
N GLY A 120 -13.59 -44.24 22.46
CA GLY A 120 -12.99 -45.08 23.44
C GLY A 120 -14.01 -45.56 24.47
#